data_657a5ecdbd4159846d8bfeba06ee6eeb
#
_entry.id   657a5ecdbd4159846d8bfeba06ee6eeb
#
_cell.length_a   1.000
_cell.length_b   1.000
_cell.length_c   1.000
_cell.angle_alpha   90.00
_cell.angle_beta   90.00
_cell.angle_gamma   90.00
#
_symmetry.space_group_name_H-M   'P 1'
#
loop_
_entity.id
_entity.type
_entity.pdbx_description
1 polymer ?
#
loop_
_entity_poly.entity_id
_entity_poly.type
_entity_poly.pdbx_seq_one_letter_code
_entity_poly.pdbx_strand_id
1 'polypeptide(L)'
;LDSLSFMMNSPRPLDFVKQIYPYAILVGRTLPYRFIPNDGTMQQLKNSGALRLIRNPAVVDSISKYDINVRNMLGQYAVEENQIEHYRTAAAKIFDALVFSQMIDENASVVRSPADNSSFQSYTKRELYEWNYRIYGLSGINKANRRDLRLLLKQATGLLEILKKGYHLE
;
A
#
# COMPACT_ATOMS: atom_id res chain seq x y z
N LEU A 1 -3.40 1.22 11.14
CA LEU A 1 -3.95 2.56 10.85
C LEU A 1 -5.19 2.84 11.68
N ASP A 2 -6.17 1.95 11.74
CA ASP A 2 -7.39 2.15 12.53
C ASP A 2 -7.10 2.30 14.03
N SER A 3 -6.17 1.49 14.57
CA SER A 3 -5.69 1.61 15.95
C SER A 3 -5.03 2.95 16.23
N LEU A 4 -4.24 3.45 15.28
CA LEU A 4 -3.56 4.74 15.40
C LEU A 4 -4.56 5.90 15.45
N SER A 5 -5.57 5.89 14.56
CA SER A 5 -6.64 6.87 14.54
C SER A 5 -7.47 6.86 15.84
N PHE A 6 -7.76 5.68 16.38
CA PHE A 6 -8.45 5.54 17.67
C PHE A 6 -7.65 6.11 18.83
N MET A 7 -6.33 5.81 18.90
CA MET A 7 -5.45 6.32 19.93
C MET A 7 -5.36 7.84 19.94
N MET A 8 -5.33 8.48 18.76
CA MET A 8 -5.23 9.93 18.61
C MET A 8 -6.45 10.69 19.12
N ASN A 9 -7.62 10.08 19.11
CA ASN A 9 -8.86 10.70 19.56
C ASN A 9 -9.19 10.46 21.05
N SER A 10 -8.29 9.78 21.78
CA SER A 10 -8.50 9.48 23.20
C SER A 10 -7.76 10.47 24.11
N PRO A 11 -8.39 11.05 25.15
CA PRO A 11 -7.72 11.91 26.11
C PRO A 11 -6.84 11.06 27.04
N ARG A 12 -5.48 11.15 26.95
CA ARG A 12 -4.61 10.31 27.77
C ARG A 12 -3.22 10.84 28.12
N PRO A 13 -2.64 10.33 29.27
CA PRO A 13 -1.32 10.67 29.78
C PRO A 13 -0.15 9.88 29.11
N LEU A 14 1.03 9.95 29.71
CA LEU A 14 2.37 9.44 29.29
C LEU A 14 2.42 8.03 28.64
N ASP A 15 1.56 7.10 29.03
CA ASP A 15 1.49 5.77 28.40
C ASP A 15 1.11 5.81 26.91
N PHE A 16 0.49 6.88 26.48
CA PHE A 16 0.09 7.09 25.10
C PHE A 16 1.28 7.26 24.15
N VAL A 17 2.33 7.94 24.59
CA VAL A 17 3.56 8.14 23.81
C VAL A 17 4.18 6.79 23.48
N LYS A 18 4.33 5.90 24.48
CA LYS A 18 4.89 4.57 24.30
C LYS A 18 4.08 3.71 23.35
N GLN A 19 2.77 3.88 23.32
CA GLN A 19 1.89 3.09 22.46
C GLN A 19 1.88 3.60 21.03
N ILE A 20 1.97 4.91 20.80
CA ILE A 20 1.77 5.50 19.47
C ILE A 20 3.04 5.48 18.61
N TYR A 21 4.21 5.67 19.20
CA TYR A 21 5.48 5.69 18.48
C TYR A 21 5.73 4.41 17.66
N PRO A 22 5.53 3.18 18.20
CA PRO A 22 5.69 1.93 17.42
C PRO A 22 4.79 1.87 16.18
N TYR A 23 3.54 2.32 16.31
CA TYR A 23 2.63 2.35 15.15
C TYR A 23 3.01 3.43 14.14
N ALA A 24 3.41 4.61 14.62
CA ALA A 24 3.81 5.71 13.76
C ALA A 24 5.04 5.36 12.93
N ILE A 25 6.07 4.75 13.54
CA ILE A 25 7.28 4.34 12.83
C ILE A 25 7.00 3.21 11.85
N LEU A 26 6.17 2.22 12.22
CA LEU A 26 5.80 1.12 11.31
C LEU A 26 5.11 1.65 10.05
N VAL A 27 4.16 2.58 10.19
CA VAL A 27 3.49 3.20 9.04
C VAL A 27 4.47 4.04 8.23
N GLY A 28 5.30 4.86 8.89
CA GLY A 28 6.29 5.70 8.21
C GLY A 28 7.36 4.91 7.44
N ARG A 29 7.64 3.68 7.83
CA ARG A 29 8.59 2.78 7.19
C ARG A 29 7.95 1.85 6.17
N THR A 30 6.63 1.81 6.10
CA THR A 30 5.94 1.03 5.06
C THR A 30 6.40 1.50 3.69
N LEU A 31 6.88 0.56 2.89
CA LEU A 31 7.11 0.80 1.47
C LEU A 31 5.79 0.56 0.73
N PRO A 32 5.51 1.34 -0.33
CA PRO A 32 4.35 1.08 -1.16
C PRO A 32 4.41 -0.34 -1.71
N TYR A 33 3.26 -1.01 -1.75
CA TYR A 33 3.20 -2.34 -2.31
C TYR A 33 3.48 -2.30 -3.82
N ARG A 34 4.64 -2.81 -4.21
CA ARG A 34 5.04 -2.85 -5.60
C ARG A 34 4.52 -4.13 -6.27
N PHE A 35 3.45 -3.99 -7.02
CA PHE A 35 2.99 -5.05 -7.91
C PHE A 35 3.93 -5.11 -9.13
N ILE A 36 4.58 -6.25 -9.34
CA ILE A 36 5.48 -6.47 -10.49
C ILE A 36 4.84 -7.56 -11.35
N PRO A 37 4.17 -7.20 -12.46
CA PRO A 37 3.60 -8.19 -13.35
C PRO A 37 4.69 -8.89 -14.17
N ASN A 38 4.51 -10.19 -14.40
CA ASN A 38 5.26 -10.88 -15.45
C ASN A 38 4.52 -10.67 -16.78
N ASP A 39 4.78 -9.56 -17.46
CA ASP A 39 4.02 -9.13 -18.64
C ASP A 39 4.74 -9.38 -19.97
N GLY A 40 5.88 -10.05 -19.98
CA GLY A 40 6.69 -10.29 -21.18
C GLY A 40 5.90 -10.91 -22.33
N THR A 41 5.13 -11.96 -22.04
CA THR A 41 4.27 -12.61 -23.03
C THR A 41 3.18 -11.66 -23.55
N MET A 42 2.59 -10.85 -22.67
CA MET A 42 1.58 -9.87 -23.05
C MET A 42 2.17 -8.81 -24.00
N GLN A 43 3.35 -8.30 -23.69
CA GLN A 43 4.06 -7.35 -24.56
C GLN A 43 4.38 -7.94 -25.94
N GLN A 44 4.82 -9.22 -25.98
CA GLN A 44 5.06 -9.92 -27.24
C GLN A 44 3.76 -10.06 -28.06
N LEU A 45 2.65 -10.49 -27.44
CA LEU A 45 1.35 -10.62 -28.11
C LEU A 45 0.88 -9.29 -28.71
N LYS A 46 1.08 -8.18 -27.99
CA LYS A 46 0.71 -6.84 -28.46
C LYS A 46 1.60 -6.37 -29.60
N ASN A 47 2.92 -6.45 -29.42
CA ASN A 47 3.89 -5.90 -30.37
C ASN A 47 3.90 -6.67 -31.69
N SER A 48 3.68 -7.99 -31.65
CA SER A 48 3.55 -8.82 -32.86
C SER A 48 2.19 -8.74 -33.54
N GLY A 49 1.19 -8.12 -32.87
CA GLY A 49 -0.21 -8.15 -33.31
C GLY A 49 -0.85 -9.53 -33.23
N ALA A 50 -0.24 -10.48 -32.53
CA ALA A 50 -0.74 -11.87 -32.42
C ALA A 50 -2.07 -11.99 -31.70
N LEU A 51 -2.49 -11.00 -30.91
CA LEU A 51 -3.83 -10.98 -30.31
C LEU A 51 -4.96 -11.13 -31.35
N ARG A 52 -4.79 -10.59 -32.55
CA ARG A 52 -5.77 -10.73 -33.66
C ARG A 52 -5.86 -12.12 -34.24
N LEU A 53 -4.87 -12.98 -33.98
CA LEU A 53 -4.87 -14.38 -34.42
C LEU A 53 -5.66 -15.30 -33.48
N ILE A 54 -6.03 -14.80 -32.31
CA ILE A 54 -6.87 -15.52 -31.36
C ILE A 54 -8.30 -15.55 -31.89
N ARG A 55 -8.76 -16.74 -32.27
CA ARG A 55 -10.08 -16.92 -32.92
C ARG A 55 -11.27 -16.68 -31.99
N ASN A 56 -11.10 -16.88 -30.69
CA ASN A 56 -12.17 -16.70 -29.71
C ASN A 56 -12.21 -15.27 -29.18
N PRO A 57 -13.22 -14.45 -29.54
CA PRO A 57 -13.31 -13.05 -29.09
C PRO A 57 -13.38 -12.91 -27.57
N ALA A 58 -14.05 -13.85 -26.87
CA ALA A 58 -14.15 -13.81 -25.40
C ALA A 58 -12.79 -13.96 -24.71
N VAL A 59 -11.86 -14.71 -25.33
CA VAL A 59 -10.48 -14.82 -24.86
C VAL A 59 -9.76 -13.48 -25.04
N VAL A 60 -9.86 -12.86 -26.22
CA VAL A 60 -9.24 -11.56 -26.51
C VAL A 60 -9.73 -10.49 -25.55
N ASP A 61 -11.04 -10.42 -25.32
CA ASP A 61 -11.65 -9.47 -24.39
C ASP A 61 -11.18 -9.69 -22.96
N SER A 62 -11.10 -10.94 -22.51
CA SER A 62 -10.66 -11.29 -21.15
C SER A 62 -9.18 -10.93 -20.94
N ILE A 63 -8.32 -11.21 -21.92
CA ILE A 63 -6.90 -10.81 -21.91
C ILE A 63 -6.78 -9.29 -21.84
N SER A 64 -7.52 -8.59 -22.68
CA SER A 64 -7.46 -7.11 -22.75
C SER A 64 -7.94 -6.46 -21.45
N LYS A 65 -9.02 -6.93 -20.85
CA LYS A 65 -9.52 -6.46 -19.56
C LYS A 65 -8.54 -6.71 -18.43
N TYR A 66 -7.93 -7.90 -18.39
CA TYR A 66 -6.91 -8.22 -17.41
C TYR A 66 -5.70 -7.27 -17.53
N ASP A 67 -5.18 -7.07 -18.74
CA ASP A 67 -4.04 -6.19 -18.99
C ASP A 67 -4.33 -4.72 -18.60
N ILE A 68 -5.53 -4.20 -18.89
CA ILE A 68 -5.94 -2.86 -18.47
C ILE A 68 -5.89 -2.74 -16.94
N ASN A 69 -6.40 -3.73 -16.22
CA ASN A 69 -6.43 -3.69 -14.76
C ASN A 69 -5.04 -3.87 -14.14
N VAL A 70 -4.15 -4.66 -14.76
CA VAL A 70 -2.73 -4.71 -14.40
C VAL A 70 -2.08 -3.32 -14.51
N ARG A 71 -2.33 -2.60 -15.60
CA ARG A 71 -1.79 -1.24 -15.81
C ARG A 71 -2.34 -0.25 -14.80
N ASN A 72 -3.63 -0.34 -14.48
CA ASN A 72 -4.24 0.48 -13.44
C ASN A 72 -3.57 0.26 -12.08
N MET A 73 -3.28 -1.01 -11.72
CA MET A 73 -2.54 -1.32 -10.50
C MET A 73 -1.13 -0.73 -10.49
N LEU A 74 -0.43 -0.75 -11.61
CA LEU A 74 0.89 -0.11 -11.73
C LEU A 74 0.83 1.40 -11.49
N GLY A 75 -0.24 2.06 -11.96
CA GLY A 75 -0.47 3.49 -11.71
C GLY A 75 -0.71 3.83 -10.23
N GLN A 76 -1.28 2.90 -9.45
CA GLN A 76 -1.55 3.13 -8.02
C GLN A 76 -0.28 3.25 -7.17
N TYR A 77 0.83 2.65 -7.60
CA TYR A 77 2.10 2.72 -6.87
C TYR A 77 2.55 4.16 -6.59
N ALA A 78 2.56 5.01 -7.61
CA ALA A 78 2.99 6.42 -7.47
C ALA A 78 2.05 7.21 -6.53
N VAL A 79 0.75 6.90 -6.56
CA VAL A 79 -0.22 7.52 -5.65
C VAL A 79 0.03 7.12 -4.21
N GLU A 80 0.29 5.83 -3.95
CA GLU A 80 0.59 5.32 -2.62
C GLU A 80 1.91 5.90 -2.08
N GLU A 81 2.97 5.91 -2.90
CA GLU A 81 4.26 6.50 -2.55
C GLU A 81 4.12 7.97 -2.13
N ASN A 82 3.39 8.76 -2.92
CA ASN A 82 3.14 10.16 -2.60
C ASN A 82 2.38 10.33 -1.27
N GLN A 83 1.39 9.49 -0.99
CA GLN A 83 0.65 9.54 0.27
C GLN A 83 1.51 9.12 1.47
N ILE A 84 2.42 8.18 1.31
CA ILE A 84 3.38 7.81 2.36
C ILE A 84 4.34 8.98 2.65
N GLU A 85 4.82 9.70 1.63
CA GLU A 85 5.66 10.88 1.82
C GLU A 85 4.91 12.01 2.52
N HIS A 86 3.67 12.25 2.18
CA HIS A 86 2.84 13.21 2.91
C HIS A 86 2.62 12.80 4.37
N TYR A 87 2.43 11.51 4.64
CA TYR A 87 2.36 11.00 6.00
C TYR A 87 3.66 11.25 6.77
N ARG A 88 4.83 10.93 6.18
CA ARG A 88 6.15 11.15 6.78
C ARG A 88 6.37 12.61 7.11
N THR A 89 6.04 13.50 6.19
CA THR A 89 6.15 14.97 6.38
C THR A 89 5.27 15.46 7.53
N ALA A 90 4.04 14.98 7.63
CA ALA A 90 3.15 15.33 8.73
C ALA A 90 3.61 14.71 10.06
N ALA A 91 4.08 13.47 10.06
CA ALA A 91 4.61 12.79 11.24
C ALA A 91 5.86 13.48 11.81
N ALA A 92 6.75 13.99 10.95
CA ALA A 92 7.97 14.70 11.35
C ALA A 92 7.71 15.98 12.16
N LYS A 93 6.50 16.52 12.12
CA LYS A 93 6.10 17.69 12.95
C LYS A 93 5.72 17.30 14.38
N ILE A 94 5.42 16.02 14.62
CA ILE A 94 4.86 15.51 15.89
C ILE A 94 5.87 14.63 16.62
N PHE A 95 6.57 13.76 15.87
CA PHE A 95 7.43 12.73 16.41
C PHE A 95 8.90 13.15 16.35
N ASP A 96 9.63 12.81 17.41
CA ASP A 96 11.06 13.03 17.46
C ASP A 96 11.80 11.92 16.70
N ALA A 97 12.61 12.30 15.71
CA ALA A 97 13.41 11.38 14.92
C ALA A 97 14.46 10.63 15.76
N LEU A 98 14.96 11.24 16.85
CA LEU A 98 15.90 10.58 17.77
C LEU A 98 15.22 9.42 18.51
N VAL A 99 13.96 9.60 18.91
CA VAL A 99 13.18 8.51 19.52
C VAL A 99 13.01 7.37 18.53
N PHE A 100 12.67 7.67 17.27
CA PHE A 100 12.57 6.64 16.23
C PHE A 100 13.88 5.89 16.00
N SER A 101 15.03 6.60 15.99
CA SER A 101 16.34 5.96 15.78
C SER A 101 16.70 4.97 16.89
N GLN A 102 16.28 5.26 18.13
CA GLN A 102 16.49 4.38 19.29
C GLN A 102 15.61 3.13 19.27
N MET A 103 14.50 3.15 18.54
CA MET A 103 13.56 2.04 18.44
C MET A 103 13.93 1.02 17.35
N ILE A 104 14.90 1.32 16.50
CA ILE A 104 15.30 0.51 15.36
C ILE A 104 16.64 -0.17 15.67
N ASP A 105 16.76 -1.45 15.33
CA ASP A 105 18.03 -2.18 15.41
C ASP A 105 18.89 -2.01 14.15
N GLU A 106 20.06 -2.62 14.16
CA GLU A 106 21.00 -2.65 13.03
C GLU A 106 20.44 -3.31 11.76
N ASN A 107 19.45 -4.20 11.92
CA ASN A 107 18.72 -4.85 10.82
C ASN A 107 17.53 -4.01 10.34
N ALA A 108 17.43 -2.79 10.84
CA ALA A 108 16.32 -1.90 10.55
C ALA A 108 14.94 -2.45 11.01
N SER A 109 14.87 -3.32 11.98
CA SER A 109 13.64 -3.82 12.60
C SER A 109 13.21 -2.93 13.76
N VAL A 110 11.90 -2.76 13.97
CA VAL A 110 11.37 -2.05 15.14
C VAL A 110 11.32 -3.03 16.32
N VAL A 111 12.29 -2.93 17.22
CA VAL A 111 12.51 -3.92 18.28
C VAL A 111 12.38 -3.37 19.68
N ARG A 112 12.27 -2.05 19.84
CA ARG A 112 12.24 -1.40 21.15
C ARG A 112 11.06 -0.47 21.30
N SER A 113 10.51 -0.40 22.50
CA SER A 113 9.62 0.66 22.90
C SER A 113 10.42 1.96 23.10
N PRO A 114 9.81 3.14 22.94
CA PRO A 114 10.46 4.40 23.27
C PRO A 114 10.85 4.40 24.76
N ALA A 115 11.93 5.11 25.09
CA ALA A 115 12.36 5.28 26.46
C ALA A 115 11.29 5.96 27.32
N ASP A 116 11.35 5.79 28.63
CA ASP A 116 10.35 6.30 29.58
C ASP A 116 10.21 7.82 29.57
N ASN A 117 11.29 8.52 29.25
CA ASN A 117 11.34 9.99 29.14
C ASN A 117 11.03 10.50 27.73
N SER A 118 10.64 9.64 26.80
CA SER A 118 10.31 10.06 25.43
C SER A 118 9.04 10.89 25.42
N SER A 119 9.06 11.96 24.62
CA SER A 119 7.92 12.87 24.44
C SER A 119 7.69 13.15 22.95
N PHE A 120 6.55 13.72 22.63
CA PHE A 120 6.34 14.33 21.33
C PHE A 120 7.08 15.64 21.22
N GLN A 121 7.37 16.07 19.98
CA GLN A 121 7.76 17.45 19.74
C GLN A 121 6.61 18.41 20.10
N SER A 122 6.93 19.69 20.26
CA SER A 122 5.88 20.69 20.38
C SER A 122 5.11 20.80 19.08
N TYR A 123 3.83 20.46 19.10
CA TYR A 123 2.96 20.48 17.92
C TYR A 123 1.66 21.24 18.19
N THR A 124 1.07 21.77 17.14
CA THR A 124 -0.23 22.44 17.16
C THR A 124 -1.37 21.43 16.95
N LYS A 125 -2.57 21.79 17.39
CA LYS A 125 -3.78 21.00 17.08
C LYS A 125 -4.01 20.82 15.57
N ARG A 126 -3.61 21.79 14.76
CA ARG A 126 -3.70 21.74 13.31
C ARG A 126 -2.78 20.65 12.73
N GLU A 127 -1.54 20.55 13.18
CA GLU A 127 -0.57 19.53 12.75
C GLU A 127 -1.04 18.12 13.13
N LEU A 128 -1.64 17.98 14.30
CA LEU A 128 -2.23 16.73 14.72
C LEU A 128 -3.37 16.30 13.80
N TYR A 129 -4.27 17.20 13.43
CA TYR A 129 -5.33 16.92 12.49
C TYR A 129 -4.80 16.61 11.08
N GLU A 130 -3.78 17.32 10.62
CA GLU A 130 -3.12 17.05 9.34
C GLU A 130 -2.58 15.60 9.33
N TRP A 131 -1.85 15.20 10.35
CA TRP A 131 -1.31 13.86 10.45
C TRP A 131 -2.41 12.77 10.50
N ASN A 132 -3.47 12.97 11.29
CA ASN A 132 -4.62 12.07 11.36
C ASN A 132 -5.32 11.93 9.98
N TYR A 133 -5.46 13.02 9.24
CA TYR A 133 -6.00 13.00 7.89
C TYR A 133 -5.14 12.14 6.94
N ARG A 134 -3.79 12.19 7.06
CA ARG A 134 -2.89 11.34 6.27
C ARG A 134 -3.03 9.86 6.61
N ILE A 135 -3.21 9.52 7.87
CA ILE A 135 -3.50 8.14 8.30
C ILE A 135 -4.79 7.64 7.64
N TYR A 136 -5.84 8.44 7.66
CA TYR A 136 -7.10 8.09 7.03
C TYR A 136 -6.95 7.86 5.52
N GLY A 137 -6.23 8.73 4.82
CA GLY A 137 -5.93 8.58 3.40
C GLY A 137 -5.19 7.28 3.07
N LEU A 138 -4.15 6.94 3.82
CA LEU A 138 -3.41 5.68 3.68
C LEU A 138 -4.30 4.46 3.95
N SER A 139 -5.17 4.51 4.94
CA SER A 139 -6.13 3.44 5.21
C SER A 139 -7.06 3.22 4.02
N GLY A 140 -7.56 4.30 3.42
CA GLY A 140 -8.40 4.25 2.21
C GLY A 140 -7.68 3.59 1.04
N ILE A 141 -6.43 3.99 0.75
CA ILE A 141 -5.61 3.41 -0.31
C ILE A 141 -5.36 1.92 -0.09
N ASN A 142 -4.99 1.52 1.13
CA ASN A 142 -4.79 0.11 1.45
C ASN A 142 -6.06 -0.74 1.22
N LYS A 143 -7.23 -0.22 1.58
CA LYS A 143 -8.51 -0.90 1.33
C LYS A 143 -8.79 -1.02 -0.18
N ALA A 144 -8.54 0.05 -0.95
CA ALA A 144 -8.67 0.04 -2.41
C ALA A 144 -7.72 -0.95 -3.07
N ASN A 145 -6.43 -0.93 -2.73
CA ASN A 145 -5.43 -1.85 -3.27
C ASN A 145 -5.80 -3.32 -3.01
N ARG A 146 -6.26 -3.64 -1.80
CA ARG A 146 -6.73 -5.01 -1.48
C ARG A 146 -7.92 -5.44 -2.32
N ARG A 147 -8.88 -4.56 -2.56
CA ARG A 147 -10.04 -4.83 -3.43
C ARG A 147 -9.58 -5.10 -4.85
N ASP A 148 -8.71 -4.26 -5.37
CA ASP A 148 -8.27 -4.32 -6.77
C ASP A 148 -7.38 -5.55 -7.03
N LEU A 149 -6.53 -5.93 -6.06
CA LEU A 149 -5.78 -7.20 -6.11
C LEU A 149 -6.69 -8.43 -6.11
N ARG A 150 -7.76 -8.42 -5.30
CA ARG A 150 -8.74 -9.51 -5.31
C ARG A 150 -9.47 -9.61 -6.66
N LEU A 151 -9.79 -8.46 -7.26
CA LEU A 151 -10.39 -8.39 -8.58
C LEU A 151 -9.45 -8.96 -9.66
N LEU A 152 -8.17 -8.55 -9.64
CA LEU A 152 -7.14 -9.09 -10.54
C LEU A 152 -6.99 -10.60 -10.40
N LEU A 153 -6.94 -11.11 -9.16
CA LEU A 153 -6.86 -12.55 -8.92
C LEU A 153 -8.05 -13.29 -9.51
N LYS A 154 -9.27 -12.78 -9.30
CA LYS A 154 -10.50 -13.36 -9.87
C LYS A 154 -10.45 -13.35 -11.41
N GLN A 155 -9.99 -12.27 -12.00
CA GLN A 155 -9.87 -12.15 -13.46
C GLN A 155 -8.80 -13.10 -14.02
N ALA A 156 -7.64 -13.22 -13.36
CA ALA A 156 -6.60 -14.16 -13.76
C ALA A 156 -7.10 -15.61 -13.72
N THR A 157 -7.79 -16.00 -12.65
CA THR A 157 -8.37 -17.33 -12.51
C THR A 157 -9.41 -17.60 -13.62
N GLY A 158 -10.33 -16.66 -13.83
CA GLY A 158 -11.34 -16.81 -14.89
C GLY A 158 -10.72 -16.85 -16.29
N LEU A 159 -9.67 -16.10 -16.56
CA LEU A 159 -8.94 -16.14 -17.82
C LEU A 159 -8.27 -17.50 -18.03
N LEU A 160 -7.64 -18.07 -17.00
CA LEU A 160 -7.06 -19.42 -17.07
C LEU A 160 -8.10 -20.47 -17.39
N GLU A 161 -9.28 -20.41 -16.78
CA GLU A 161 -10.39 -21.34 -17.07
C GLU A 161 -10.88 -21.22 -18.53
N ILE A 162 -11.03 -20.00 -19.03
CA ILE A 162 -11.43 -19.75 -20.43
C ILE A 162 -10.37 -20.30 -21.40
N LEU A 163 -9.08 -20.09 -21.12
CA LEU A 163 -7.98 -20.60 -21.92
C LEU A 163 -7.93 -22.12 -21.91
N LYS A 164 -8.00 -22.75 -20.72
CA LYS A 164 -8.01 -24.21 -20.58
C LYS A 164 -9.16 -24.82 -21.38
N LYS A 165 -10.36 -24.28 -21.23
CA LYS A 165 -11.55 -24.78 -21.92
C LYS A 165 -11.51 -24.52 -23.43
N GLY A 166 -11.02 -23.37 -23.86
CA GLY A 166 -11.00 -22.98 -25.27
C GLY A 166 -9.92 -23.65 -26.11
N TYR A 167 -8.82 -24.06 -25.44
CA TYR A 167 -7.65 -24.67 -26.13
C TYR A 167 -7.30 -26.08 -25.65
N HIS A 168 -8.19 -26.72 -24.87
CA HIS A 168 -8.00 -28.07 -24.32
C HIS A 168 -6.66 -28.24 -23.57
N LEU A 169 -6.28 -27.24 -22.80
CA LEU A 169 -5.07 -27.29 -21.99
C LEU A 169 -5.34 -28.01 -20.66
N GLU A 170 -4.38 -28.82 -20.21
CA GLU A 170 -4.42 -29.49 -18.88
C GLU A 170 -4.17 -28.54 -17.70
#